data_afe8c433791721df20b52bb74be0e3a6
#
_entry.id   afe8c433791721df20b52bb74be0e3a6
#
_cell.length_a   1.000
_cell.length_b   1.000
_cell.length_c   1.000
_cell.angle_alpha   90.00
_cell.angle_beta   90.00
_cell.angle_gamma   90.00
#
_symmetry.space_group_name_H-M   'P 1'
#
loop_
_entity.id
_entity.type
_entity.pdbx_description
1 polymer ?
#
loop_
_entity_poly.entity_id
_entity_poly.type
_entity_poly.pdbx_seq_one_letter_code
_entity_poly.pdbx_strand_id
1 'polypeptide(L)'
;MGTNFYCRKIDRKHRKIFSKDLSALNEYILLNINNPKINLLEEVNKFISDYCDFEKEIHLGKRSYGWQFLWDYHNGKYFNPNLDSIKEFLSQDDIIIYDEYENFYEVEQLFNDELSDCLYKDAIHDDGMGGEYSKYFFKSEDGLRFSKFEDFS
;
A
#
# COMPACT_ATOMS: atom_id res chain seq x y z
N MET A 1 3.75 16.83 10.67
CA MET A 1 2.73 15.91 10.16
C MET A 1 3.13 15.47 8.75
N GLY A 2 2.88 14.25 8.42
CA GLY A 2 3.23 13.68 7.13
C GLY A 2 2.05 12.96 6.49
N THR A 3 2.23 12.57 5.24
CA THR A 3 1.26 11.78 4.48
C THR A 3 1.82 10.40 4.23
N ASN A 4 1.08 9.37 4.61
CA ASN A 4 1.43 7.99 4.33
C ASN A 4 0.87 7.55 2.99
N PHE A 5 1.68 6.78 2.25
CA PHE A 5 1.33 6.22 0.95
C PHE A 5 1.30 4.71 1.03
N TYR A 6 0.34 4.13 0.33
CA TYR A 6 0.06 2.70 0.35
C TYR A 6 -0.15 2.18 -1.06
N CYS A 7 -0.01 0.89 -1.23
CA CYS A 7 -0.51 0.20 -2.41
C CYS A 7 -1.22 -1.10 -2.02
N ARG A 8 -2.05 -1.59 -2.92
CA ARG A 8 -2.71 -2.90 -2.82
C ARG A 8 -2.55 -3.64 -4.12
N LYS A 9 -2.33 -4.92 -4.02
CA LYS A 9 -2.37 -5.81 -5.16
C LYS A 9 -3.81 -6.26 -5.38
N ILE A 10 -4.36 -5.88 -6.53
CA ILE A 10 -5.72 -6.23 -6.92
C ILE A 10 -5.65 -7.31 -7.98
N ASP A 11 -6.11 -8.50 -7.66
CA ASP A 11 -6.24 -9.56 -8.64
C ASP A 11 -7.53 -9.35 -9.46
N ARG A 12 -7.38 -8.93 -10.71
CA ARG A 12 -8.51 -8.71 -11.63
C ARG A 12 -9.32 -9.98 -11.87
N LYS A 13 -8.68 -11.13 -11.86
CA LYS A 13 -9.36 -12.42 -11.98
C LYS A 13 -10.22 -12.68 -10.74
N HIS A 14 -9.70 -12.42 -9.57
CA HIS A 14 -10.45 -12.52 -8.32
C HIS A 14 -11.57 -11.50 -8.23
N ARG A 15 -11.42 -10.30 -8.78
CA ARG A 15 -12.50 -9.30 -8.83
C ARG A 15 -13.70 -9.77 -9.64
N LYS A 16 -13.49 -10.43 -10.77
CA LYS A 16 -14.58 -11.00 -11.56
C LYS A 16 -15.29 -12.12 -10.80
N ILE A 17 -14.53 -12.99 -10.16
CA ILE A 17 -15.06 -14.06 -9.31
C ILE A 17 -15.78 -13.44 -8.11
N PHE A 18 -15.19 -12.46 -7.46
CA PHE A 18 -15.79 -11.73 -6.34
C PHE A 18 -17.13 -11.11 -6.71
N SER A 19 -17.24 -10.41 -7.83
CA SER A 19 -18.49 -9.80 -8.29
C SER A 19 -19.57 -10.84 -8.55
N LYS A 20 -19.21 -11.99 -9.13
CA LYS A 20 -20.11 -13.11 -9.37
C LYS A 20 -20.59 -13.73 -8.06
N ASP A 21 -19.67 -13.96 -7.12
CA ASP A 21 -19.96 -14.53 -5.82
C ASP A 21 -20.77 -13.57 -4.95
N LEU A 22 -20.52 -12.27 -5.08
CA LEU A 22 -21.29 -11.25 -4.38
C LEU A 22 -22.74 -11.22 -4.87
N SER A 23 -22.97 -11.36 -6.17
CA SER A 23 -24.32 -11.46 -6.73
C SER A 23 -25.05 -12.71 -6.22
N ALA A 24 -24.34 -13.84 -6.18
CA ALA A 24 -24.89 -15.10 -5.63
C ALA A 24 -25.22 -14.97 -4.14
N LEU A 25 -24.36 -14.30 -3.38
CA LEU A 25 -24.62 -14.02 -1.96
C LEU A 25 -25.83 -13.13 -1.77
N ASN A 26 -26.02 -12.09 -2.58
CA ASN A 26 -27.18 -11.23 -2.52
C ASN A 26 -28.47 -12.00 -2.80
N GLU A 27 -28.49 -12.87 -3.82
CA GLU A 27 -29.63 -13.74 -4.09
C GLU A 27 -29.93 -14.67 -2.91
N TYR A 28 -28.91 -15.27 -2.32
CA TYR A 28 -29.04 -16.14 -1.15
C TYR A 28 -29.64 -15.38 0.05
N ILE A 29 -29.18 -14.16 0.31
CA ILE A 29 -29.70 -13.30 1.38
C ILE A 29 -31.19 -13.00 1.15
N LEU A 30 -31.56 -12.59 -0.08
CA LEU A 30 -32.94 -12.25 -0.41
C LEU A 30 -33.89 -13.46 -0.26
N LEU A 31 -33.43 -14.65 -0.62
CA LEU A 31 -34.22 -15.89 -0.49
C LEU A 31 -34.38 -16.34 0.96
N ASN A 32 -33.46 -15.97 1.85
CA ASN A 32 -33.40 -16.47 3.22
C ASN A 32 -33.60 -15.39 4.30
N ILE A 33 -33.97 -14.17 3.90
CA ILE A 33 -34.09 -13.04 4.82
C ILE A 33 -35.08 -13.29 5.98
N ASN A 34 -36.10 -14.11 5.74
CA ASN A 34 -37.11 -14.47 6.73
C ASN A 34 -36.93 -15.91 7.28
N ASN A 35 -35.80 -16.54 6.96
CA ASN A 35 -35.56 -17.91 7.42
C ASN A 35 -34.85 -17.92 8.77
N PRO A 36 -35.52 -18.34 9.89
CA PRO A 36 -34.92 -18.32 11.22
C PRO A 36 -33.81 -19.37 11.42
N LYS A 37 -33.68 -20.33 10.52
CA LYS A 37 -32.64 -21.37 10.57
C LYS A 37 -31.29 -20.93 10.04
N ILE A 38 -31.23 -19.79 9.36
CA ILE A 38 -30.02 -19.30 8.69
C ILE A 38 -29.53 -18.05 9.40
N ASN A 39 -28.26 -18.07 9.81
CA ASN A 39 -27.59 -16.89 10.33
C ASN A 39 -26.93 -16.14 9.18
N LEU A 40 -27.63 -15.14 8.64
CA LEU A 40 -27.14 -14.32 7.52
C LEU A 40 -25.87 -13.54 7.89
N LEU A 41 -25.73 -13.13 9.14
CA LEU A 41 -24.54 -12.40 9.58
C LEU A 41 -23.28 -13.29 9.50
N GLU A 42 -23.38 -14.55 9.91
CA GLU A 42 -22.28 -15.51 9.76
C GLU A 42 -21.91 -15.74 8.29
N GLU A 43 -22.89 -15.88 7.42
CA GLU A 43 -22.65 -16.06 5.97
C GLU A 43 -21.96 -14.86 5.35
N VAL A 44 -22.37 -13.64 5.69
CA VAL A 44 -21.74 -12.41 5.23
C VAL A 44 -20.32 -12.29 5.77
N ASN A 45 -20.11 -12.57 7.05
CA ASN A 45 -18.78 -12.52 7.67
C ASN A 45 -17.82 -13.54 7.06
N LYS A 46 -18.30 -14.74 6.78
CA LYS A 46 -17.52 -15.78 6.09
C LYS A 46 -17.11 -15.33 4.70
N PHE A 47 -18.03 -14.76 3.94
CA PHE A 47 -17.75 -14.22 2.62
C PHE A 47 -16.67 -13.12 2.67
N ILE A 48 -16.79 -12.17 3.59
CA ILE A 48 -15.79 -11.11 3.79
C ILE A 48 -14.44 -11.71 4.16
N SER A 49 -14.39 -12.67 5.08
CA SER A 49 -13.16 -13.33 5.50
C SER A 49 -12.45 -14.04 4.35
N ASP A 50 -13.20 -14.72 3.48
CA ASP A 50 -12.64 -15.42 2.32
C ASP A 50 -11.96 -14.47 1.32
N TYR A 51 -12.32 -13.20 1.30
CA TYR A 51 -11.77 -12.19 0.37
C TYR A 51 -10.83 -11.17 1.03
N CYS A 52 -10.76 -11.07 2.35
CA CYS A 52 -9.91 -10.11 3.06
C CYS A 52 -8.40 -10.30 2.82
N ASP A 53 -7.95 -11.52 2.58
CA ASP A 53 -6.53 -11.82 2.39
C ASP A 53 -6.01 -11.45 1.00
N PHE A 54 -6.88 -11.16 0.05
CA PHE A 54 -6.48 -10.85 -1.32
C PHE A 54 -6.07 -9.39 -1.57
N GLU A 55 -6.48 -8.49 -0.69
CA GLU A 55 -6.18 -7.07 -0.82
C GLU A 55 -5.39 -6.56 0.40
N LYS A 56 -4.27 -7.20 0.68
CA LYS A 56 -3.40 -6.75 1.77
C LYS A 56 -2.77 -5.40 1.44
N GLU A 57 -2.99 -4.43 2.31
CA GLU A 57 -2.39 -3.11 2.20
C GLU A 57 -0.88 -3.18 2.47
N ILE A 58 -0.11 -2.57 1.59
CA ILE A 58 1.34 -2.44 1.69
C ILE A 58 1.67 -0.98 1.92
N HIS A 59 2.33 -0.68 3.02
CA HIS A 59 2.83 0.67 3.29
C HIS A 59 4.04 0.96 2.39
N LEU A 60 3.93 1.96 1.54
CA LEU A 60 5.01 2.35 0.63
C LEU A 60 6.01 3.28 1.28
N GLY A 61 5.55 4.22 2.06
CA GLY A 61 6.40 5.20 2.68
C GLY A 61 5.65 6.41 3.18
N LYS A 62 6.41 7.39 3.63
CA LYS A 62 5.88 8.61 4.25
C LYS A 62 6.56 9.85 3.71
N ARG A 63 5.74 10.83 3.32
CA ARG A 63 6.19 12.19 3.04
C ARG A 63 6.01 13.02 4.31
N SER A 64 7.08 13.64 4.77
CA SER A 64 7.06 14.59 5.89
C SER A 64 7.63 15.92 5.42
N TYR A 65 7.01 17.01 5.86
CA TYR A 65 7.44 18.34 5.45
C TYR A 65 8.91 18.61 5.84
N GLY A 66 9.70 19.04 4.86
CA GLY A 66 11.12 19.34 5.07
C GLY A 66 12.04 18.12 5.01
N TRP A 67 11.51 16.92 4.87
CA TRP A 67 12.28 15.69 4.84
C TRP A 67 12.26 15.03 3.46
N GLN A 68 13.34 14.26 3.16
CA GLN A 68 13.31 13.36 2.03
C GLN A 68 12.23 12.30 2.23
N PHE A 69 11.56 11.88 1.15
CA PHE A 69 10.59 10.81 1.21
C PHE A 69 11.21 9.54 1.80
N LEU A 70 10.56 8.97 2.79
CA LEU A 70 11.03 7.77 3.47
C LEU A 70 10.26 6.56 2.97
N TRP A 71 10.94 5.71 2.21
CA TRP A 71 10.39 4.46 1.71
C TRP A 71 10.40 3.38 2.78
N ASP A 72 9.39 2.52 2.77
CA ASP A 72 9.38 1.31 3.57
C ASP A 72 10.03 0.17 2.78
N TYR A 73 11.13 -0.35 3.30
CA TYR A 73 11.93 -1.35 2.59
C TYR A 73 11.33 -2.76 2.63
N HIS A 74 10.59 -3.09 3.66
CA HIS A 74 10.00 -4.42 3.89
C HIS A 74 11.01 -5.57 3.71
N ASN A 75 12.26 -5.38 4.09
CA ASN A 75 13.35 -6.35 3.90
C ASN A 75 13.54 -6.82 2.44
N GLY A 76 13.22 -5.98 1.49
CA GLY A 76 13.31 -6.30 0.06
C GLY A 76 12.24 -7.25 -0.46
N LYS A 77 11.13 -7.42 0.27
CA LYS A 77 10.07 -8.35 -0.08
C LYS A 77 9.36 -8.02 -1.40
N TYR A 78 9.18 -6.72 -1.70
CA TYR A 78 8.39 -6.27 -2.86
C TYR A 78 9.24 -5.68 -3.97
N PHE A 79 10.32 -4.98 -3.64
CA PHE A 79 11.21 -4.31 -4.59
C PHE A 79 12.62 -4.19 -4.01
N ASN A 80 13.58 -4.01 -4.90
CA ASN A 80 14.95 -3.67 -4.51
C ASN A 80 15.06 -2.18 -4.14
N PRO A 81 16.08 -1.75 -3.39
CA PRO A 81 16.19 -0.38 -2.94
C PRO A 81 16.74 0.55 -4.05
N ASN A 82 16.01 0.68 -5.13
CA ASN A 82 16.28 1.61 -6.21
C ASN A 82 14.99 2.05 -6.89
N LEU A 83 15.03 3.20 -7.53
CA LEU A 83 13.85 3.80 -8.15
C LEU A 83 13.26 2.93 -9.27
N ASP A 84 14.09 2.35 -10.10
CA ASP A 84 13.63 1.52 -11.22
C ASP A 84 12.86 0.30 -10.74
N SER A 85 13.35 -0.37 -9.69
CA SER A 85 12.67 -1.51 -9.09
C SER A 85 11.32 -1.13 -8.46
N ILE A 86 11.27 0.01 -7.77
CA ILE A 86 10.01 0.53 -7.19
C ILE A 86 9.00 0.84 -8.30
N LYS A 87 9.41 1.54 -9.36
CA LYS A 87 8.55 1.87 -10.49
C LYS A 87 8.05 0.62 -11.21
N GLU A 88 8.91 -0.37 -11.40
CA GLU A 88 8.54 -1.65 -12.01
C GLU A 88 7.48 -2.37 -11.18
N PHE A 89 7.67 -2.44 -9.86
CA PHE A 89 6.70 -3.02 -8.95
C PHE A 89 5.36 -2.30 -9.00
N LEU A 90 5.36 -0.97 -8.90
CA LEU A 90 4.13 -0.17 -8.89
C LEU A 90 3.43 -0.09 -10.25
N SER A 91 4.15 -0.36 -11.34
CA SER A 91 3.61 -0.35 -12.71
C SER A 91 2.88 -1.62 -13.11
N GLN A 92 2.83 -2.63 -12.25
CA GLN A 92 2.05 -3.83 -12.51
C GLN A 92 0.55 -3.49 -12.61
N ASP A 93 -0.14 -4.12 -13.55
CA ASP A 93 -1.56 -3.82 -13.84
C ASP A 93 -2.50 -4.06 -12.67
N ASP A 94 -2.10 -4.91 -11.74
CA ASP A 94 -2.89 -5.31 -10.59
C ASP A 94 -2.59 -4.51 -9.32
N ILE A 95 -1.78 -3.45 -9.41
CA ILE A 95 -1.45 -2.60 -8.26
C ILE A 95 -2.15 -1.26 -8.36
N ILE A 96 -2.79 -0.86 -7.27
CA ILE A 96 -3.31 0.50 -7.06
C ILE A 96 -2.50 1.22 -6.00
N ILE A 97 -2.28 2.50 -6.19
CA ILE A 97 -1.52 3.38 -5.30
C ILE A 97 -2.46 4.43 -4.74
N TYR A 98 -2.40 4.66 -3.45
CA TYR A 98 -3.23 5.66 -2.77
C TYR A 98 -2.54 6.19 -1.51
N ASP A 99 -3.04 7.30 -0.99
CA ASP A 99 -2.58 7.86 0.27
C ASP A 99 -3.59 7.61 1.41
N GLU A 100 -3.24 8.04 2.61
CA GLU A 100 -4.09 7.89 3.79
C GLU A 100 -5.41 8.66 3.72
N TYR A 101 -5.55 9.57 2.76
CA TYR A 101 -6.79 10.33 2.49
C TYR A 101 -7.60 9.75 1.32
N GLU A 102 -7.24 8.55 0.86
CA GLU A 102 -7.89 7.85 -0.25
C GLU A 102 -7.78 8.56 -1.61
N ASN A 103 -6.75 9.38 -1.80
CA ASN A 103 -6.40 9.88 -3.12
C ASN A 103 -5.62 8.81 -3.89
N PHE A 104 -6.03 8.53 -5.12
CA PHE A 104 -5.40 7.51 -5.98
C PHE A 104 -4.41 8.15 -6.94
N TYR A 105 -3.33 7.46 -7.23
CA TYR A 105 -2.23 7.94 -8.05
C TYR A 105 -1.87 6.95 -9.16
N GLU A 106 -1.63 7.48 -10.36
CA GLU A 106 -0.87 6.76 -11.38
C GLU A 106 0.62 6.84 -11.04
N VAL A 107 1.42 5.87 -11.52
CA VAL A 107 2.86 5.81 -11.22
C VAL A 107 3.57 7.09 -11.61
N GLU A 108 3.33 7.59 -12.84
CA GLU A 108 3.95 8.82 -13.31
C GLU A 108 3.51 10.05 -12.50
N GLN A 109 2.24 10.14 -12.16
CA GLN A 109 1.71 11.20 -11.31
C GLN A 109 2.37 11.19 -9.93
N LEU A 110 2.53 10.01 -9.34
CA LEU A 110 3.18 9.88 -8.04
C LEU A 110 4.61 10.41 -8.08
N PHE A 111 5.42 9.99 -9.04
CA PHE A 111 6.84 10.34 -9.09
C PHE A 111 7.12 11.73 -9.67
N ASN A 112 6.36 12.16 -10.67
CA ASN A 112 6.61 13.42 -11.37
C ASN A 112 5.95 14.63 -10.69
N ASP A 113 4.81 14.42 -10.05
CA ASP A 113 4.04 15.49 -9.42
C ASP A 113 4.08 15.42 -7.91
N GLU A 114 3.62 14.33 -7.33
CA GLU A 114 3.38 14.25 -5.88
C GLU A 114 4.66 14.14 -5.05
N LEU A 115 5.63 13.35 -5.49
CA LEU A 115 6.89 13.13 -4.77
C LEU A 115 8.09 13.86 -5.39
N SER A 116 7.89 14.62 -6.45
CA SER A 116 8.98 15.24 -7.20
C SER A 116 9.86 16.17 -6.37
N ASP A 117 9.30 16.82 -5.37
CA ASP A 117 10.01 17.78 -4.50
C ASP A 117 10.74 17.14 -3.32
N CYS A 118 10.45 15.88 -3.01
CA CYS A 118 10.99 15.23 -1.81
C CYS A 118 11.74 13.91 -2.06
N LEU A 119 11.68 13.34 -3.27
CA LEU A 119 12.35 12.04 -3.56
C LEU A 119 13.85 12.07 -3.27
N TYR A 120 14.53 13.13 -3.70
CA TYR A 120 15.98 13.30 -3.60
C TYR A 120 16.38 14.50 -2.76
N LYS A 121 15.46 15.04 -1.98
CA LYS A 121 15.73 16.19 -1.15
C LYS A 121 16.84 15.85 -0.17
N ASP A 122 17.96 16.61 -0.24
CA ASP A 122 18.95 16.59 0.81
C ASP A 122 18.27 17.09 2.09
N ALA A 123 17.99 16.16 2.97
CA ALA A 123 17.37 16.52 4.20
C ALA A 123 18.36 17.32 5.03
N ILE A 124 18.16 18.61 5.06
CA ILE A 124 18.83 19.51 6.01
C ILE A 124 18.74 18.95 7.43
N HIS A 125 17.81 18.06 7.68
CA HIS A 125 17.53 17.41 8.95
C HIS A 125 18.10 16.00 9.10
N ASP A 126 18.65 15.38 8.05
CA ASP A 126 19.36 14.10 8.14
C ASP A 126 20.80 14.28 8.65
N ASP A 127 21.35 15.46 8.47
CA ASP A 127 22.74 15.77 8.85
C ASP A 127 22.82 15.99 10.37
N GLY A 128 23.43 15.08 11.06
CA GLY A 128 23.60 15.15 12.50
C GLY A 128 22.93 14.04 13.28
N MET A 129 22.13 13.25 12.61
CA MET A 129 21.52 12.05 13.17
C MET A 129 22.27 10.78 12.81
N GLY A 130 23.48 10.93 12.26
CA GLY A 130 24.38 9.80 12.00
C GLY A 130 24.70 9.04 13.29
N GLY A 131 24.92 7.79 13.29
CA GLY A 131 25.19 6.97 14.44
C GLY A 131 23.98 6.11 14.87
N GLU A 132 23.03 6.64 15.59
CA GLU A 132 21.84 5.87 16.00
C GLU A 132 20.82 5.72 14.86
N TYR A 133 20.67 6.74 14.03
CA TYR A 133 19.72 6.71 12.91
C TYR A 133 20.15 5.77 11.77
N SER A 134 21.44 5.53 11.60
CA SER A 134 21.93 4.54 10.62
C SER A 134 21.50 3.12 10.91
N LYS A 135 21.04 2.82 12.13
CA LYS A 135 20.43 1.53 12.47
C LYS A 135 19.04 1.37 11.87
N TYR A 136 18.33 2.48 11.66
CA TYR A 136 16.91 2.50 11.28
C TYR A 136 16.70 2.85 9.83
N PHE A 137 17.62 3.61 9.25
CA PHE A 137 17.51 4.14 7.91
C PHE A 137 18.76 3.85 7.09
N PHE A 138 18.61 3.79 5.78
CA PHE A 138 19.74 3.75 4.86
C PHE A 138 19.42 4.51 3.58
N LYS A 139 20.44 4.98 2.88
CA LYS A 139 20.31 5.52 1.53
C LYS A 139 20.72 4.48 0.51
N SER A 140 19.93 4.33 -0.54
CA SER A 140 20.26 3.49 -1.67
C SER A 140 21.39 4.13 -2.52
N GLU A 141 21.97 3.34 -3.42
CA GLU A 141 23.00 3.85 -4.34
C GLU A 141 22.50 5.00 -5.20
N ASP A 142 21.22 5.01 -5.56
CA ASP A 142 20.61 6.08 -6.34
C ASP A 142 20.05 7.24 -5.48
N GLY A 143 20.32 7.24 -4.19
CA GLY A 143 20.02 8.36 -3.29
C GLY A 143 18.65 8.37 -2.64
N LEU A 144 17.87 7.30 -2.75
CA LEU A 144 16.59 7.17 -2.05
C LEU A 144 16.81 6.79 -0.58
N ARG A 145 15.91 7.24 0.28
CA ARG A 145 15.93 6.97 1.72
C ARG A 145 14.96 5.86 2.08
N PHE A 146 15.44 4.88 2.81
CA PHE A 146 14.65 3.71 3.23
C PHE A 146 14.65 3.51 4.73
N SER A 147 13.51 3.09 5.26
CA SER A 147 13.41 2.57 6.62
C SER A 147 13.71 1.07 6.62
N LYS A 148 14.53 0.64 7.58
CA LYS A 148 14.77 -0.78 7.84
C LYS A 148 13.67 -1.43 8.65
N PHE A 149 12.80 -0.65 9.27
CA PHE A 149 11.67 -1.15 10.03
C PHE A 149 10.44 -1.29 9.16
N GLU A 150 9.74 -2.38 9.38
CA GLU A 150 8.35 -2.48 8.99
C GLU A 150 7.54 -1.60 9.95
N ASP A 151 6.62 -0.81 9.44
CA ASP A 151 5.65 -0.06 10.22
C ASP A 151 6.19 1.15 11.00
N PHE A 152 6.55 2.20 10.28
CA PHE A 152 6.89 3.51 10.84
C PHE A 152 5.80 4.58 10.59
N SER A 153 4.61 4.16 10.43
CA SER A 153 3.48 5.08 10.16
C SER A 153 3.28 6.15 11.25
#